data_ba53b2757bbd992dfa5f97dd6e12ad31
#
_entry.id   ba53b2757bbd992dfa5f97dd6e12ad31
#
_cell.length_a   1.000
_cell.length_b   1.000
_cell.length_c   1.000
_cell.angle_alpha   90.00
_cell.angle_beta   90.00
_cell.angle_gamma   90.00
#
_symmetry.space_group_name_H-M   'P 1'
#
loop_
_entity.id
_entity.type
_entity.pdbx_description
1 polymer ?
#
loop_
_entity_poly.entity_id
_entity_poly.type
_entity_poly.pdbx_seq_one_letter_code
_entity_poly.pdbx_strand_id
1 'polypeptide(L)'
;MGLTVPDLEAAVAFMTEVLGAKVAFQHGPYAASSSNPRQFGRPADSSVVGIVMLTLGRTNVELLQFSSPTARTDSPKPDEAGACHIALYIDDLDGAVTTAAAAGLEVLGEAMHLPGPESGEGARFVFMRAPWGGLVELVSYPLGKEHMTRIPHVLQDLRSHHLLD
;
A
#
# COMPACT_ATOMS: atom_id res chain seq x y z
N MET A 1 3.04 1.65 -7.94
CA MET A 1 3.84 1.18 -6.78
C MET A 1 3.88 -0.33 -6.82
N GLY A 2 5.08 -0.96 -6.57
CA GLY A 2 5.24 -2.41 -6.51
C GLY A 2 5.51 -2.87 -5.07
N LEU A 3 4.86 -3.95 -4.64
CA LEU A 3 5.02 -4.56 -3.33
C LEU A 3 5.31 -6.06 -3.49
N THR A 4 6.38 -6.53 -2.88
CA THR A 4 6.62 -7.96 -2.73
C THR A 4 5.92 -8.46 -1.48
N VAL A 5 5.10 -9.51 -1.64
CA VAL A 5 4.31 -10.11 -0.57
C VAL A 5 4.61 -11.60 -0.44
N PRO A 6 4.54 -12.16 0.76
CA PRO A 6 4.81 -13.59 0.98
C PRO A 6 3.65 -14.49 0.51
N ASP A 7 2.44 -13.96 0.47
CA ASP A 7 1.21 -14.63 0.05
C ASP A 7 0.40 -13.68 -0.85
N LEU A 8 0.38 -13.99 -2.13
CA LEU A 8 -0.27 -13.16 -3.15
C LEU A 8 -1.80 -13.21 -3.03
N GLU A 9 -2.35 -14.38 -2.71
CA GLU A 9 -3.81 -14.57 -2.58
C GLU A 9 -4.35 -13.76 -1.40
N ALA A 10 -3.72 -13.88 -0.23
CA ALA A 10 -4.10 -13.11 0.95
C ALA A 10 -3.94 -11.60 0.73
N ALA A 11 -2.88 -11.18 0.03
CA ALA A 11 -2.67 -9.78 -0.27
C ALA A 11 -3.70 -9.22 -1.27
N VAL A 12 -4.07 -9.97 -2.30
CA VAL A 12 -5.12 -9.60 -3.26
C VAL A 12 -6.48 -9.50 -2.56
N ALA A 13 -6.84 -10.49 -1.73
CA ALA A 13 -8.08 -10.47 -0.96
C ALA A 13 -8.16 -9.21 -0.07
N PHE A 14 -7.11 -8.92 0.68
CA PHE A 14 -7.04 -7.71 1.50
C PHE A 14 -7.22 -6.43 0.66
N MET A 15 -6.50 -6.30 -0.43
CA MET A 15 -6.58 -5.11 -1.29
C MET A 15 -7.97 -4.94 -1.90
N THR A 16 -8.63 -6.02 -2.30
CA THR A 16 -9.93 -5.96 -2.98
C THR A 16 -11.10 -5.87 -2.01
N GLU A 17 -11.12 -6.68 -0.96
CA GLU A 17 -12.25 -6.79 -0.03
C GLU A 17 -12.23 -5.71 1.06
N VAL A 18 -11.05 -5.31 1.50
CA VAL A 18 -10.89 -4.31 2.56
C VAL A 18 -10.67 -2.91 1.99
N LEU A 19 -9.75 -2.76 1.03
CA LEU A 19 -9.40 -1.44 0.49
C LEU A 19 -10.18 -1.06 -0.77
N GLY A 20 -11.01 -1.97 -1.31
CA GLY A 20 -11.84 -1.71 -2.49
C GLY A 20 -11.06 -1.60 -3.80
N ALA A 21 -9.84 -2.13 -3.85
CA ALA A 21 -9.07 -2.20 -5.08
C ALA A 21 -9.73 -3.13 -6.11
N LYS A 22 -9.42 -2.94 -7.39
CA LYS A 22 -9.90 -3.79 -8.48
C LYS A 22 -8.73 -4.45 -9.18
N VAL A 23 -8.82 -5.74 -9.47
CA VAL A 23 -7.83 -6.45 -10.27
C VAL A 23 -7.93 -5.96 -11.71
N ALA A 24 -6.83 -5.40 -12.23
CA ALA A 24 -6.74 -5.01 -13.63
C ALA A 24 -6.29 -6.18 -14.50
N PHE A 25 -5.26 -6.89 -14.09
CA PHE A 25 -4.79 -8.13 -14.72
C PHE A 25 -3.88 -8.92 -13.77
N GLN A 26 -3.64 -10.17 -14.13
CA GLN A 26 -2.70 -11.04 -13.44
C GLN A 26 -1.91 -11.89 -14.44
N HIS A 27 -0.71 -12.28 -14.09
CA HIS A 27 0.13 -13.15 -14.92
C HIS A 27 1.18 -13.90 -14.09
N GLY A 28 1.84 -14.86 -14.72
CA GLY A 28 2.72 -15.84 -14.10
C GLY A 28 2.01 -17.20 -13.93
N PRO A 29 2.65 -18.20 -13.32
CA PRO A 29 4.01 -18.16 -12.79
C PRO A 29 5.11 -18.09 -13.86
N TYR A 30 6.32 -17.68 -13.44
CA TYR A 30 7.49 -17.66 -14.29
C TYR A 30 8.66 -18.41 -13.62
N ALA A 31 9.21 -19.39 -14.31
CA ALA A 31 10.36 -20.13 -13.83
C ALA A 31 11.61 -19.21 -13.70
N ALA A 32 12.56 -19.61 -12.88
CA ALA A 32 13.81 -18.87 -12.71
C ALA A 32 14.57 -18.64 -14.04
N SER A 33 14.50 -19.60 -14.96
CA SER A 33 15.11 -19.54 -16.28
C SER A 33 14.42 -18.62 -17.28
N SER A 34 13.14 -18.32 -17.08
CA SER A 34 12.30 -17.55 -18.04
C SER A 34 12.33 -16.04 -17.81
N SER A 35 12.88 -15.58 -16.70
CA SER A 35 12.99 -14.15 -16.38
C SER A 35 14.44 -13.82 -15.99
N ASN A 36 14.95 -12.68 -16.45
CA ASN A 36 16.32 -12.29 -16.13
C ASN A 36 16.43 -11.88 -14.65
N PRO A 37 17.06 -12.69 -13.77
CA PRO A 37 17.15 -12.38 -12.35
C PRO A 37 17.87 -11.05 -12.06
N ARG A 38 18.82 -10.66 -12.91
CA ARG A 38 19.59 -9.42 -12.76
C ARG A 38 18.71 -8.19 -12.88
N GLN A 39 17.65 -8.24 -13.69
CA GLN A 39 16.73 -7.12 -13.89
C GLN A 39 15.99 -6.73 -12.61
N PHE A 40 15.72 -7.70 -11.74
CA PHE A 40 15.05 -7.49 -10.46
C PHE A 40 16.01 -7.53 -9.26
N GLY A 41 17.33 -7.70 -9.51
CA GLY A 41 18.30 -7.83 -8.42
C GLY A 41 18.08 -9.06 -7.53
N ARG A 42 17.38 -10.09 -8.02
CA ARG A 42 17.00 -11.28 -7.26
C ARG A 42 18.00 -12.43 -7.45
N PRO A 43 18.07 -13.42 -6.52
CA PRO A 43 18.85 -14.63 -6.71
C PRO A 43 18.49 -15.39 -7.99
N ALA A 44 19.49 -16.04 -8.61
CA ALA A 44 19.31 -16.72 -9.90
C ALA A 44 18.36 -17.94 -9.81
N ASP A 45 18.21 -18.54 -8.63
CA ASP A 45 17.38 -19.69 -8.34
C ASP A 45 15.95 -19.31 -7.86
N SER A 46 15.67 -18.01 -7.77
CA SER A 46 14.32 -17.53 -7.44
C SER A 46 13.40 -17.56 -8.65
N SER A 47 12.13 -17.84 -8.44
CA SER A 47 11.08 -17.81 -9.47
C SER A 47 9.97 -16.83 -9.09
N VAL A 48 9.19 -16.39 -10.08
CA VAL A 48 8.00 -15.58 -9.84
C VAL A 48 6.80 -16.53 -9.68
N VAL A 49 6.15 -16.49 -8.52
CA VAL A 49 4.93 -17.25 -8.26
C VAL A 49 3.74 -16.62 -8.98
N GLY A 50 3.64 -15.30 -8.90
CA GLY A 50 2.60 -14.55 -9.61
C GLY A 50 2.79 -13.05 -9.46
N ILE A 51 2.15 -12.33 -10.34
CA ILE A 51 2.08 -10.87 -10.37
C ILE A 51 0.62 -10.48 -10.57
N VAL A 52 0.11 -9.58 -9.75
CA VAL A 52 -1.24 -9.03 -9.89
C VAL A 52 -1.15 -7.50 -9.91
N MET A 53 -1.69 -6.91 -10.95
CA MET A 53 -1.87 -5.47 -11.05
C MET A 53 -3.27 -5.10 -10.57
N LEU A 54 -3.32 -4.18 -9.62
CA LEU A 54 -4.54 -3.66 -9.03
C LEU A 54 -4.65 -2.16 -9.32
N THR A 55 -5.89 -1.67 -9.41
CA THR A 55 -6.20 -0.26 -9.36
C THR A 55 -6.82 0.07 -8.00
N LEU A 56 -6.28 1.07 -7.31
CA LEU A 56 -6.80 1.59 -6.05
C LEU A 56 -6.99 3.10 -6.18
N GLY A 57 -8.24 3.54 -6.27
CA GLY A 57 -8.54 4.91 -6.62
C GLY A 57 -7.94 5.29 -7.99
N ARG A 58 -7.00 6.24 -7.99
CA ARG A 58 -6.27 6.70 -9.20
C ARG A 58 -4.85 6.16 -9.29
N THR A 59 -4.50 5.18 -8.47
CA THR A 59 -3.14 4.62 -8.38
C THR A 59 -3.16 3.15 -8.76
N ASN A 60 -2.09 2.70 -9.43
CA ASN A 60 -1.86 1.28 -9.67
C ASN A 60 -0.92 0.71 -8.60
N VAL A 61 -1.29 -0.46 -8.10
CA VAL A 61 -0.49 -1.24 -7.16
C VAL A 61 -0.20 -2.59 -7.80
N GLU A 62 1.07 -2.93 -7.93
CA GLU A 62 1.53 -4.23 -8.39
C GLU A 62 1.91 -5.08 -7.18
N LEU A 63 1.27 -6.23 -7.03
CA LEU A 63 1.65 -7.23 -6.03
C LEU A 63 2.46 -8.32 -6.70
N LEU A 64 3.60 -8.66 -6.09
CA LEU A 64 4.52 -9.68 -6.59
C LEU A 64 4.77 -10.71 -5.51
N GLN A 65 4.72 -11.98 -5.86
CA GLN A 65 5.20 -13.06 -5.00
C GLN A 65 6.33 -13.81 -5.68
N PHE A 66 7.42 -13.99 -4.94
CA PHE A 66 8.57 -14.77 -5.37
C PHE A 66 8.70 -16.04 -4.53
N SER A 67 9.18 -17.11 -5.15
CA SER A 67 9.73 -18.27 -4.46
C SER A 67 11.25 -18.19 -4.52
N SER A 68 11.88 -18.14 -3.34
CA SER A 68 13.33 -18.08 -3.21
C SER A 68 13.75 -18.73 -1.89
N PRO A 69 14.85 -19.50 -1.88
CA PRO A 69 15.36 -20.11 -0.65
C PRO A 69 15.76 -19.11 0.45
N THR A 70 16.05 -17.86 0.05
CA THR A 70 16.52 -16.80 0.94
C THR A 70 15.49 -15.69 1.14
N ALA A 71 14.28 -15.85 0.61
CA ALA A 71 13.24 -14.83 0.77
C ALA A 71 12.79 -14.72 2.23
N ARG A 72 12.69 -13.51 2.71
CA ARG A 72 11.99 -13.23 3.97
C ARG A 72 10.48 -13.39 3.76
N THR A 73 9.81 -13.89 4.77
CA THR A 73 8.35 -14.04 4.79
C THR A 73 7.66 -13.01 5.68
N ASP A 74 8.45 -12.20 6.39
CA ASP A 74 8.01 -11.11 7.25
C ASP A 74 8.42 -9.75 6.66
N SER A 75 7.59 -8.75 6.81
CA SER A 75 7.93 -7.36 6.46
C SER A 75 8.95 -6.78 7.44
N PRO A 76 9.83 -5.89 6.98
CA PRO A 76 10.66 -5.11 7.89
C PRO A 76 9.80 -4.36 8.91
N LYS A 77 10.29 -4.25 10.14
CA LYS A 77 9.65 -3.41 11.16
C LYS A 77 9.76 -1.93 10.77
N PRO A 78 8.86 -1.06 11.27
CA PRO A 78 8.85 0.36 10.90
C PRO A 78 10.16 1.12 11.15
N ASP A 79 10.98 0.65 12.09
CA ASP A 79 12.29 1.21 12.45
C ASP A 79 13.47 0.56 11.69
N GLU A 80 13.21 -0.39 10.80
CA GLU A 80 14.23 -1.06 9.99
C GLU A 80 14.31 -0.44 8.59
N ALA A 81 15.53 -0.36 8.05
CA ALA A 81 15.75 0.10 6.67
C ALA A 81 15.03 -0.80 5.67
N GLY A 82 14.33 -0.17 4.71
CA GLY A 82 13.50 -0.88 3.72
C GLY A 82 12.04 -1.03 4.15
N ALA A 83 11.68 -0.68 5.39
CA ALA A 83 10.27 -0.58 5.78
C ALA A 83 9.57 0.49 4.95
N CYS A 84 8.32 0.20 4.57
CA CYS A 84 7.47 1.14 3.86
C CYS A 84 6.03 0.98 4.33
N HIS A 85 5.23 2.02 4.11
CA HIS A 85 3.79 1.95 4.29
C HIS A 85 3.06 2.55 3.10
N ILE A 86 1.79 2.21 2.97
CA ILE A 86 0.87 2.83 2.01
C ILE A 86 -0.03 3.76 2.80
N ALA A 87 -0.07 5.04 2.46
CA ALA A 87 -1.02 5.99 3.04
C ALA A 87 -2.25 6.14 2.14
N LEU A 88 -3.43 5.97 2.72
CA LEU A 88 -4.72 6.10 2.06
C LEU A 88 -5.51 7.26 2.66
N TYR A 89 -5.94 8.15 1.78
CA TYR A 89 -6.83 9.22 2.17
C TYR A 89 -8.25 8.70 2.36
N ILE A 90 -8.83 8.94 3.54
CA ILE A 90 -10.15 8.47 3.95
C ILE A 90 -10.98 9.66 4.42
N ASP A 91 -12.21 9.80 3.92
CA ASP A 91 -13.12 10.87 4.33
C ASP A 91 -13.70 10.61 5.74
N ASP A 92 -14.07 9.36 6.03
CA ASP A 92 -14.60 8.92 7.33
C ASP A 92 -13.60 7.95 8.00
N LEU A 93 -12.68 8.51 8.77
CA LEU A 93 -11.64 7.73 9.46
C LEU A 93 -12.23 6.81 10.53
N ASP A 94 -13.18 7.29 11.31
CA ASP A 94 -13.75 6.52 12.43
C ASP A 94 -14.58 5.34 11.91
N GLY A 95 -15.35 5.55 10.85
CA GLY A 95 -16.07 4.48 10.14
C GLY A 95 -15.12 3.45 9.53
N ALA A 96 -14.02 3.89 8.92
CA ALA A 96 -13.02 3.00 8.35
C ALA A 96 -12.32 2.16 9.42
N VAL A 97 -11.94 2.74 10.57
CA VAL A 97 -11.38 2.03 11.72
C VAL A 97 -12.35 0.98 12.26
N THR A 98 -13.62 1.35 12.42
CA THR A 98 -14.66 0.42 12.89
C THR A 98 -14.82 -0.76 11.94
N THR A 99 -14.85 -0.49 10.64
CA THR A 99 -14.97 -1.51 9.59
C THR A 99 -13.76 -2.44 9.57
N ALA A 100 -12.55 -1.87 9.67
CA ALA A 100 -11.32 -2.64 9.71
C ALA A 100 -11.27 -3.57 10.94
N ALA A 101 -11.60 -3.05 12.11
CA ALA A 101 -11.65 -3.84 13.35
C ALA A 101 -12.70 -4.97 13.27
N ALA A 102 -13.89 -4.69 12.73
CA ALA A 102 -14.93 -5.69 12.52
C ALA A 102 -14.52 -6.79 11.53
N ALA A 103 -13.67 -6.46 10.55
CA ALA A 103 -13.07 -7.42 9.63
C ALA A 103 -11.90 -8.20 10.23
N GLY A 104 -11.58 -8.00 11.52
CA GLY A 104 -10.49 -8.69 12.22
C GLY A 104 -9.09 -8.17 11.91
N LEU A 105 -8.97 -6.98 11.33
CA LEU A 105 -7.68 -6.36 11.06
C LEU A 105 -7.09 -5.76 12.34
N GLU A 106 -5.77 -5.87 12.48
CA GLU A 106 -5.04 -5.24 13.57
C GLU A 106 -4.91 -3.73 13.32
N VAL A 107 -5.74 -2.93 14.00
CA VAL A 107 -5.59 -1.48 14.06
C VAL A 107 -4.59 -1.14 15.18
N LEU A 108 -3.58 -0.35 14.88
CA LEU A 108 -2.47 -0.05 15.78
C LEU A 108 -2.76 1.20 16.63
N GLY A 109 -3.54 1.00 17.68
CA GLY A 109 -3.89 2.05 18.62
C GLY A 109 -5.07 2.92 18.18
N GLU A 110 -5.18 4.09 18.80
CA GLU A 110 -6.22 5.07 18.51
C GLU A 110 -5.79 6.04 17.40
N ALA A 111 -6.77 6.62 16.69
CA ALA A 111 -6.49 7.65 15.71
C ALA A 111 -5.88 8.90 16.38
N MET A 112 -4.73 9.32 15.91
CA MET A 112 -3.94 10.43 16.44
C MET A 112 -4.05 11.67 15.54
N HIS A 113 -3.87 12.84 16.11
CA HIS A 113 -3.74 14.07 15.33
C HIS A 113 -2.42 14.08 14.56
N LEU A 114 -2.47 14.54 13.32
CA LEU A 114 -1.27 14.71 12.50
C LEU A 114 -0.41 15.85 13.07
N PRO A 115 0.91 15.62 13.23
CA PRO A 115 1.82 16.61 13.80
C PRO A 115 2.41 17.57 12.75
N GLY A 116 3.01 18.66 13.22
CA GLY A 116 3.86 19.55 12.44
C GLY A 116 3.19 20.13 11.19
N PRO A 117 3.84 20.10 10.02
CA PRO A 117 3.30 20.69 8.79
C PRO A 117 2.02 20.05 8.27
N GLU A 118 1.72 18.83 8.70
CA GLU A 118 0.50 18.08 8.33
C GLU A 118 -0.64 18.32 9.31
N SER A 119 -0.39 19.06 10.40
CA SER A 119 -1.43 19.39 11.36
C SER A 119 -2.52 20.26 10.73
N GLY A 120 -3.76 20.02 11.15
CA GLY A 120 -4.93 20.77 10.73
C GLY A 120 -6.11 20.42 11.62
N GLU A 121 -7.16 21.22 11.58
CA GLU A 121 -8.36 20.95 12.35
C GLU A 121 -9.00 19.65 11.87
N GLY A 122 -9.11 18.67 12.79
CA GLY A 122 -9.63 17.35 12.50
C GLY A 122 -8.70 16.44 11.68
N ALA A 123 -7.49 16.90 11.33
CA ALA A 123 -6.52 16.07 10.62
C ALA A 123 -6.01 14.95 11.54
N ARG A 124 -6.29 13.69 11.17
CA ARG A 124 -5.97 12.50 11.98
C ARG A 124 -5.48 11.36 11.11
N PHE A 125 -4.74 10.45 11.72
CA PHE A 125 -4.26 9.23 11.10
C PHE A 125 -4.29 8.05 12.06
N VAL A 126 -4.26 6.85 11.52
CA VAL A 126 -4.07 5.60 12.25
C VAL A 126 -3.40 4.58 11.33
N PHE A 127 -2.58 3.72 11.89
CA PHE A 127 -2.03 2.59 11.15
C PHE A 127 -2.83 1.31 11.38
N MET A 128 -2.88 0.47 10.37
CA MET A 128 -3.31 -0.93 10.47
C MET A 128 -2.28 -1.84 9.83
N ARG A 129 -2.27 -3.11 10.25
CA ARG A 129 -1.35 -4.11 9.71
C ARG A 129 -2.01 -4.86 8.56
N ALA A 130 -1.31 -4.89 7.43
CA ALA A 130 -1.68 -5.71 6.29
C ALA A 130 -1.29 -7.19 6.51
N PRO A 131 -1.90 -8.15 5.77
CA PRO A 131 -1.61 -9.57 5.92
C PRO A 131 -0.14 -9.95 5.71
N TRP A 132 0.59 -9.17 4.93
CA TRP A 132 2.04 -9.36 4.72
C TRP A 132 2.91 -8.74 5.82
N GLY A 133 2.32 -8.18 6.88
CA GLY A 133 3.02 -7.56 8.00
C GLY A 133 3.39 -6.09 7.79
N GLY A 134 3.27 -5.57 6.56
CA GLY A 134 3.48 -4.15 6.26
C GLY A 134 2.39 -3.26 6.83
N LEU A 135 2.63 -1.94 6.84
CA LEU A 135 1.67 -0.98 7.38
C LEU A 135 0.84 -0.32 6.29
N VAL A 136 -0.43 -0.10 6.59
CA VAL A 136 -1.31 0.79 5.87
C VAL A 136 -1.72 1.92 6.80
N GLU A 137 -1.45 3.15 6.38
CA GLU A 137 -1.89 4.35 7.07
C GLU A 137 -3.23 4.80 6.52
N LEU A 138 -4.20 4.99 7.39
CA LEU A 138 -5.45 5.68 7.08
C LEU A 138 -5.31 7.11 7.56
N VAL A 139 -5.48 8.08 6.67
CA VAL A 139 -5.31 9.49 6.97
C VAL A 139 -6.54 10.29 6.52
N SER A 140 -7.00 11.21 7.35
CA SER A 140 -8.15 12.07 7.08
C SER A 140 -7.83 13.54 7.33
N TYR A 141 -8.32 14.38 6.41
CA TYR A 141 -8.23 15.83 6.49
C TYR A 141 -9.63 16.44 6.26
N PRO A 142 -10.54 16.39 7.23
CA PRO A 142 -11.97 16.68 7.04
C PRO A 142 -12.26 18.12 6.59
N LEU A 143 -11.45 19.10 6.99
CA LEU A 143 -11.58 20.48 6.52
C LEU A 143 -10.74 20.76 5.26
N GLY A 144 -10.29 19.71 4.63
CA GLY A 144 -9.62 19.66 3.34
C GLY A 144 -8.60 20.77 3.10
N LYS A 145 -7.35 20.47 3.02
CA LYS A 145 -6.50 21.17 2.07
C LYS A 145 -5.82 22.48 2.46
N GLU A 146 -6.00 23.06 3.62
CA GLU A 146 -5.18 24.23 3.98
C GLU A 146 -3.68 23.89 3.97
N HIS A 147 -3.31 22.71 4.45
CA HIS A 147 -1.93 22.21 4.35
C HIS A 147 -1.53 21.86 2.91
N MET A 148 -2.47 21.48 2.04
CA MET A 148 -2.21 21.15 0.62
C MET A 148 -1.84 22.39 -0.19
N THR A 149 -2.18 23.58 0.24
CA THR A 149 -1.72 24.84 -0.37
C THR A 149 -0.23 25.12 -0.08
N ARG A 150 0.35 24.42 0.89
CA ARG A 150 1.77 24.51 1.26
C ARG A 150 2.64 23.39 0.67
N ILE A 151 2.03 22.40 0.00
CA ILE A 151 2.78 21.36 -0.68
C ILE A 151 3.46 21.96 -1.93
N PRO A 152 4.76 21.73 -2.13
CA PRO A 152 5.46 22.19 -3.33
C PRO A 152 4.71 21.83 -4.63
N HIS A 153 4.77 22.71 -5.61
CA HIS A 153 4.05 22.62 -6.89
C HIS A 153 4.07 21.26 -7.60
N VAL A 154 5.08 20.43 -7.34
CA VAL A 154 5.22 19.08 -7.93
C VAL A 154 4.00 18.18 -7.66
N LEU A 155 3.37 18.29 -6.48
CA LEU A 155 2.17 17.50 -6.17
C LEU A 155 0.87 18.18 -6.65
N GLN A 156 0.90 19.50 -6.88
CA GLN A 156 -0.23 20.22 -7.48
C GLN A 156 -0.32 19.95 -8.98
N ASP A 157 0.80 19.85 -9.69
CA ASP A 157 0.85 19.56 -11.13
C ASP A 157 0.29 18.17 -11.46
N LEU A 158 0.46 17.19 -10.60
CA LEU A 158 -0.14 15.86 -10.77
C LEU A 158 -1.68 15.87 -10.76
N ARG A 159 -2.31 16.94 -10.23
CA ARG A 159 -3.77 17.12 -10.24
C ARG A 159 -4.28 17.92 -11.43
N SER A 160 -3.45 18.77 -12.03
CA SER A 160 -3.80 19.60 -13.18
C SER A 160 -3.66 18.86 -14.51
N HIS A 161 -2.90 17.78 -14.56
CA HIS A 161 -2.90 16.92 -15.72
C HIS A 161 -4.13 15.99 -15.68
N HIS A 162 -5.19 16.42 -16.35
CA HIS A 162 -6.23 15.53 -16.86
C HIS A 162 -5.59 14.54 -17.84
N LEU A 163 -4.90 13.55 -17.30
CA LEU A 163 -4.58 12.35 -18.04
C LEU A 163 -5.73 11.41 -17.79
N LEU A 164 -6.60 11.35 -18.78
CA LEU A 164 -7.66 10.40 -19.09
C LEU A 164 -9.05 11.05 -19.08
N ASP A 165 -9.41 11.61 -20.24
CA ASP A 165 -10.75 11.47 -20.76
C ASP A 165 -10.94 10.03 -21.27
#